data_613d81ab0d93f64429ebd89de541096a
#
_entry.id   613d81ab0d93f64429ebd89de541096a
#
_cell.length_a   1.000
_cell.length_b   1.000
_cell.length_c   1.000
_cell.angle_alpha   90.00
_cell.angle_beta   90.00
_cell.angle_gamma   90.00
#
_symmetry.space_group_name_H-M   'P 1'
#
loop_
_entity.id
_entity.type
_entity.pdbx_description
1 polymer ?
#
loop_
_entity_poly.entity_id
_entity_poly.type
_entity_poly.pdbx_seq_one_letter_code
_entity_poly.pdbx_strand_id
1 'polypeptide(L)'
;KIIVSKFNPYYLDYPYPMHSLKAAYEFEPVFHGIEGYEQNVLGVESPLWTEWIYNTDLLAFRVFPRLTAVAESAWCDKSKKDYLAFENSLKNVNKLIENTTGIKAAPLKDCNVKNPLKRAAIMMKFGMNLIDFEMIARSNRAAKEMKKMRSVRKKENNGK
;
A
#
# COMPACT_ATOMS: atom_id res chain seq x y z
N LYS A 1 23.13 -2.35 -10.02
CA LYS A 1 22.51 -2.95 -8.82
C LYS A 1 21.15 -2.31 -8.57
N ILE A 2 20.17 -3.07 -8.14
CA ILE A 2 18.78 -2.64 -7.96
C ILE A 2 18.24 -3.07 -6.59
N ILE A 3 17.35 -2.23 -6.03
CA ILE A 3 16.44 -2.57 -4.94
C ILE A 3 15.04 -2.62 -5.53
N VAL A 4 14.31 -3.71 -5.27
CA VAL A 4 12.98 -3.90 -5.84
C VAL A 4 11.93 -3.19 -4.98
N SER A 5 11.35 -2.12 -5.51
CA SER A 5 10.28 -1.33 -4.91
C SER A 5 8.97 -1.57 -5.67
N LYS A 6 8.34 -2.70 -5.45
CA LYS A 6 7.14 -3.09 -6.21
C LYS A 6 5.89 -2.50 -5.58
N PHE A 7 5.13 -1.70 -6.34
CA PHE A 7 3.87 -1.12 -5.87
C PHE A 7 2.92 -2.19 -5.30
N ASN A 8 2.54 -3.15 -6.11
CA ASN A 8 1.77 -4.30 -5.64
C ASN A 8 2.69 -5.54 -5.62
N PRO A 9 2.91 -6.19 -4.47
CA PRO A 9 2.14 -6.07 -3.22
C PRO A 9 2.84 -5.34 -2.06
N TYR A 10 3.91 -4.59 -2.28
CA TYR A 10 4.83 -4.15 -1.22
C TYR A 10 4.53 -2.77 -0.62
N TYR A 11 3.67 -1.95 -1.22
CA TYR A 11 3.25 -0.69 -0.62
C TYR A 11 2.27 -0.94 0.53
N LEU A 12 2.67 -0.59 1.76
CA LEU A 12 1.96 -0.95 2.98
C LEU A 12 0.77 -0.05 3.31
N ASP A 13 0.69 1.15 2.76
CA ASP A 13 -0.42 2.10 2.95
C ASP A 13 -1.77 1.60 2.40
N TYR A 14 -1.71 0.72 1.42
CA TYR A 14 -2.91 0.23 0.73
C TYR A 14 -3.64 -0.87 1.48
N PRO A 15 -4.99 -0.97 1.34
CA PRO A 15 -5.77 -1.98 2.03
C PRO A 15 -5.48 -3.41 1.55
N TYR A 16 -5.66 -4.38 2.44
CA TYR A 16 -5.44 -5.80 2.14
C TYR A 16 -6.17 -6.35 0.90
N PRO A 17 -7.38 -5.88 0.51
CA PRO A 17 -7.98 -6.27 -0.77
C PRO A 17 -7.15 -5.89 -2.00
N MET A 18 -6.31 -4.86 -1.93
CA MET A 18 -5.37 -4.50 -3.01
C MET A 18 -4.05 -5.26 -2.88
N HIS A 19 -3.46 -5.22 -1.69
CA HIS A 19 -2.16 -5.79 -1.39
C HIS A 19 -2.32 -6.84 -0.29
N SER A 20 -2.65 -8.09 -0.68
CA SER A 20 -2.92 -9.15 0.29
C SER A 20 -1.64 -9.67 0.93
N LEU A 21 -1.77 -10.26 2.13
CA LEU A 21 -0.69 -10.94 2.82
C LEU A 21 -0.07 -12.05 1.94
N LYS A 22 -0.94 -12.85 1.31
CA LYS A 22 -0.50 -13.95 0.45
C LYS A 22 0.30 -13.44 -0.75
N ALA A 23 -0.16 -12.37 -1.40
CA ALA A 23 0.55 -11.77 -2.52
C ALA A 23 1.94 -11.22 -2.11
N ALA A 24 2.05 -10.63 -0.91
CA ALA A 24 3.33 -10.15 -0.39
C ALA A 24 4.30 -11.30 -0.11
N TYR A 25 3.81 -12.44 0.38
CA TYR A 25 4.61 -13.63 0.61
C TYR A 25 5.05 -14.32 -0.69
N GLU A 26 4.13 -14.44 -1.67
CA GLU A 26 4.36 -15.15 -2.92
C GLU A 26 5.14 -14.33 -3.94
N PHE A 27 5.30 -13.02 -3.72
CA PHE A 27 6.06 -12.19 -4.64
C PHE A 27 7.51 -12.66 -4.70
N GLU A 28 8.05 -12.71 -5.93
CA GLU A 28 9.42 -13.09 -6.20
C GLU A 28 10.22 -11.85 -6.58
N PRO A 29 11.21 -11.42 -5.75
CA PRO A 29 12.02 -10.23 -6.04
C PRO A 29 12.89 -10.39 -7.29
N VAL A 30 13.32 -11.63 -7.58
CA VAL A 30 14.00 -11.97 -8.83
C VAL A 30 12.93 -12.30 -9.86
N PHE A 31 12.56 -11.32 -10.67
CA PHE A 31 11.45 -11.42 -11.62
C PHE A 31 11.93 -11.78 -13.03
N HIS A 32 10.98 -12.23 -13.86
CA HIS A 32 11.25 -12.53 -15.28
C HIS A 32 11.80 -11.30 -16.02
N GLY A 33 12.83 -11.52 -16.83
CA GLY A 33 13.50 -10.48 -17.62
C GLY A 33 14.83 -10.00 -17.04
N ILE A 34 15.27 -10.57 -15.88
CA ILE A 34 16.60 -10.29 -15.30
C ILE A 34 17.50 -11.54 -15.25
N GLU A 35 17.15 -12.55 -16.02
CA GLU A 35 17.90 -13.81 -16.08
C GLU A 35 19.39 -13.57 -16.41
N GLY A 36 20.26 -14.11 -15.61
CA GLY A 36 21.72 -13.90 -15.69
C GLY A 36 22.22 -12.65 -15.00
N TYR A 37 21.32 -11.84 -14.42
CA TYR A 37 21.64 -10.61 -13.65
C TYR A 37 21.08 -10.62 -12.23
N GLU A 38 20.64 -11.76 -11.72
CA GLU A 38 20.00 -11.94 -10.40
C GLU A 38 20.87 -11.40 -9.27
N GLN A 39 22.20 -11.50 -9.39
CA GLN A 39 23.19 -10.96 -8.46
C GLN A 39 23.19 -9.42 -8.37
N ASN A 40 22.47 -8.74 -9.26
CA ASN A 40 22.28 -7.31 -9.19
C ASN A 40 21.08 -6.88 -8.31
N VAL A 41 20.19 -7.81 -7.97
CA VAL A 41 19.11 -7.57 -7.01
C VAL A 41 19.72 -7.59 -5.60
N LEU A 42 19.78 -6.43 -4.96
CA LEU A 42 20.33 -6.28 -3.59
C LEU A 42 19.29 -6.63 -2.52
N GLY A 43 18.02 -6.55 -2.85
CA GLY A 43 16.92 -6.80 -1.93
C GLY A 43 15.65 -6.09 -2.35
N VAL A 44 14.76 -5.93 -1.39
CA VAL A 44 13.44 -5.31 -1.55
C VAL A 44 13.26 -4.17 -0.57
N GLU A 45 12.35 -3.25 -0.90
CA GLU A 45 11.82 -2.27 0.04
C GLU A 45 10.29 -2.33 0.08
N SER A 46 9.73 -1.94 1.20
CA SER A 46 8.28 -1.92 1.42
C SER A 46 7.86 -0.51 1.82
N PRO A 47 7.54 0.35 0.84
CA PRO A 47 7.23 1.75 1.10
C PRO A 47 5.98 1.93 1.95
N LEU A 48 6.02 2.94 2.80
CA LEU A 48 4.93 3.40 3.65
C LEU A 48 4.91 4.92 3.64
N TRP A 49 4.05 5.51 2.78
CA TRP A 49 3.98 6.95 2.55
C TRP A 49 3.08 7.69 3.53
N THR A 50 2.29 6.94 4.29
CA THR A 50 1.36 7.43 5.32
C THR A 50 0.21 8.33 4.85
N GLU A 51 0.05 8.57 3.58
CA GLU A 51 -1.03 9.41 3.00
C GLU A 51 -2.44 8.98 3.44
N TRP A 52 -2.62 7.68 3.68
CA TRP A 52 -3.90 7.05 4.03
C TRP A 52 -3.90 6.46 5.44
N ILE A 53 -2.93 6.88 6.27
CA ILE A 53 -2.74 6.38 7.64
C ILE A 53 -2.88 7.54 8.61
N TYR A 54 -3.99 7.58 9.33
CA TYR A 54 -4.37 8.69 10.20
C TYR A 54 -4.22 8.40 11.69
N ASN A 55 -3.84 7.19 12.07
CA ASN A 55 -3.51 6.82 13.46
C ASN A 55 -2.61 5.58 13.53
N THR A 56 -2.05 5.33 14.72
CA THR A 56 -1.13 4.23 14.99
C THR A 56 -1.76 2.85 14.88
N ASP A 57 -3.04 2.70 15.18
CA ASP A 57 -3.74 1.42 15.07
C ASP A 57 -3.89 1.02 13.60
N LEU A 58 -4.23 1.98 12.73
CA LEU A 58 -4.28 1.74 11.30
C LEU A 58 -2.90 1.48 10.72
N LEU A 59 -1.86 2.18 11.20
CA LEU A 59 -0.47 1.91 10.85
C LEU A 59 -0.11 0.46 11.16
N ALA A 60 -0.33 0.03 12.40
CA ALA A 60 -0.08 -1.32 12.85
C ALA A 60 -0.84 -2.37 12.01
N PHE A 61 -2.11 -2.11 11.77
CA PHE A 61 -2.99 -2.95 10.94
C PHE A 61 -2.49 -3.05 9.48
N ARG A 62 -1.95 -1.99 8.91
CA ARG A 62 -1.42 -1.97 7.54
C ARG A 62 -0.07 -2.66 7.43
N VAL A 63 0.79 -2.45 8.41
CA VAL A 63 2.17 -2.95 8.41
C VAL A 63 2.22 -4.44 8.74
N PHE A 64 1.62 -4.85 9.86
CA PHE A 64 1.70 -6.23 10.33
C PHE A 64 0.40 -7.03 10.11
N PRO A 65 0.50 -8.29 9.65
CA PRO A 65 1.71 -9.10 9.43
C PRO A 65 2.34 -8.98 8.03
N ARG A 66 1.93 -8.03 7.19
CA ARG A 66 2.36 -7.94 5.78
C ARG A 66 3.87 -7.68 5.66
N LEU A 67 4.45 -6.84 6.53
CA LEU A 67 5.90 -6.63 6.58
C LEU A 67 6.66 -7.93 6.91
N THR A 68 6.08 -8.79 7.76
CA THR A 68 6.65 -10.12 8.03
C THR A 68 6.66 -10.98 6.76
N ALA A 69 5.62 -10.90 5.93
CA ALA A 69 5.59 -11.61 4.65
C ALA A 69 6.60 -11.06 3.65
N VAL A 70 6.83 -9.75 3.63
CA VAL A 70 7.89 -9.13 2.81
C VAL A 70 9.28 -9.61 3.26
N ALA A 71 9.52 -9.63 4.57
CA ALA A 71 10.78 -10.14 5.12
C ALA A 71 11.01 -11.60 4.75
N GLU A 72 9.99 -12.46 4.90
CA GLU A 72 10.07 -13.86 4.49
C GLU A 72 10.35 -14.00 2.99
N SER A 73 9.67 -13.21 2.16
CA SER A 73 9.89 -13.21 0.72
C SER A 73 11.31 -12.77 0.33
N ALA A 74 11.91 -11.86 1.11
CA ALA A 74 13.26 -11.36 0.86
C ALA A 74 14.38 -12.33 1.28
N TRP A 75 14.15 -13.11 2.33
CA TRP A 75 15.18 -13.95 2.95
C TRP A 75 15.02 -15.45 2.70
N CYS A 76 13.80 -15.90 2.38
CA CYS A 76 13.53 -17.32 2.14
C CYS A 76 13.82 -17.70 0.70
N ASP A 77 14.55 -18.79 0.50
CA ASP A 77 14.74 -19.39 -0.81
C ASP A 77 13.38 -19.79 -1.41
N LYS A 78 13.18 -19.50 -2.68
CA LYS A 78 11.92 -19.78 -3.41
C LYS A 78 11.49 -21.26 -3.29
N SER A 79 12.45 -22.18 -3.32
CA SER A 79 12.20 -23.61 -3.22
C SER A 79 11.70 -24.05 -1.85
N LYS A 80 11.89 -23.21 -0.81
CA LYS A 80 11.51 -23.48 0.57
C LYS A 80 10.24 -22.74 1.00
N LYS A 81 9.65 -21.93 0.13
CA LYS A 81 8.43 -21.18 0.44
C LYS A 81 7.23 -22.12 0.62
N ASP A 82 6.62 -22.07 1.80
CA ASP A 82 5.36 -22.74 2.14
C ASP A 82 4.45 -21.74 2.83
N TYR A 83 3.43 -21.26 2.10
CA TYR A 83 2.52 -20.25 2.62
C TYR A 83 1.71 -20.74 3.82
N LEU A 84 1.33 -22.02 3.88
CA LEU A 84 0.54 -22.55 5.00
C LEU A 84 1.39 -22.65 6.27
N ALA A 85 2.64 -23.10 6.14
CA ALA A 85 3.59 -23.12 7.25
C ALA A 85 3.87 -21.70 7.75
N PHE A 86 4.10 -20.74 6.84
CA PHE A 86 4.25 -19.34 7.17
C PHE A 86 3.02 -18.77 7.89
N GLU A 87 1.82 -18.93 7.35
CA GLU A 87 0.57 -18.41 7.95
C GLU A 87 0.33 -18.99 9.36
N ASN A 88 0.67 -20.25 9.58
CA ASN A 88 0.60 -20.87 10.90
C ASN A 88 1.61 -20.26 11.89
N SER A 89 2.83 -19.96 11.43
CA SER A 89 3.87 -19.34 12.27
C SER A 89 3.52 -17.92 12.70
N LEU A 90 2.74 -17.18 11.89
CA LEU A 90 2.35 -15.80 12.17
C LEU A 90 1.60 -15.62 13.48
N LYS A 91 0.90 -16.64 14.00
CA LYS A 91 0.23 -16.57 15.31
C LYS A 91 1.25 -16.27 16.42
N ASN A 92 2.38 -16.97 16.39
CA ASN A 92 3.44 -16.78 17.37
C ASN A 92 4.23 -15.49 17.13
N VAL A 93 4.52 -15.18 15.87
CA VAL A 93 5.23 -13.94 15.48
C VAL A 93 4.43 -12.70 15.86
N ASN A 94 3.13 -12.67 15.55
CA ASN A 94 2.27 -11.54 15.91
C ASN A 94 2.14 -11.38 17.42
N LYS A 95 2.06 -12.47 18.18
CA LYS A 95 2.06 -12.44 19.64
C LYS A 95 3.38 -11.91 20.20
N LEU A 96 4.50 -12.31 19.60
CA LEU A 96 5.81 -11.78 19.96
C LEU A 96 5.90 -10.28 19.72
N ILE A 97 5.48 -9.81 18.55
CA ILE A 97 5.43 -8.38 18.20
C ILE A 97 4.56 -7.62 19.22
N GLU A 98 3.35 -8.11 19.52
CA GLU A 98 2.45 -7.48 20.49
C GLU A 98 3.07 -7.41 21.89
N ASN A 99 3.67 -8.49 22.36
CA ASN A 99 4.30 -8.56 23.69
C ASN A 99 5.52 -7.64 23.83
N THR A 100 6.29 -7.46 22.76
CA THR A 100 7.54 -6.67 22.80
C THR A 100 7.34 -5.20 22.49
N THR A 101 6.34 -4.86 21.67
CA THR A 101 6.16 -3.51 21.16
C THR A 101 4.80 -2.88 21.52
N GLY A 102 3.84 -3.66 22.00
CA GLY A 102 2.45 -3.25 22.15
C GLY A 102 1.66 -3.12 20.84
N ILE A 103 2.30 -3.40 19.70
CA ILE A 103 1.69 -3.26 18.37
C ILE A 103 0.82 -4.46 18.07
N LYS A 104 -0.46 -4.22 17.74
CA LYS A 104 -1.42 -5.25 17.33
C LYS A 104 -1.45 -5.41 15.81
N ALA A 105 -1.01 -6.58 15.35
CA ALA A 105 -1.10 -6.93 13.94
C ALA A 105 -2.56 -7.11 13.48
N ALA A 106 -2.81 -6.92 12.17
CA ALA A 106 -4.11 -7.23 11.58
C ALA A 106 -4.49 -8.71 11.80
N PRO A 107 -5.76 -9.01 12.10
CA PRO A 107 -6.24 -10.39 12.17
C PRO A 107 -6.07 -11.10 10.82
N LEU A 108 -5.57 -12.33 10.81
CA LEU A 108 -5.28 -13.08 9.58
C LEU A 108 -6.49 -13.20 8.64
N LYS A 109 -7.72 -13.29 9.20
CA LYS A 109 -8.98 -13.29 8.44
C LYS A 109 -9.22 -12.03 7.60
N ASP A 110 -8.53 -10.94 7.94
CA ASP A 110 -8.62 -9.64 7.25
C ASP A 110 -7.48 -9.41 6.26
N CYS A 111 -6.43 -10.24 6.32
CA CYS A 111 -5.23 -10.10 5.49
C CYS A 111 -5.38 -10.70 4.08
N ASN A 112 -6.30 -11.66 3.91
CA ASN A 112 -6.60 -12.33 2.63
C ASN A 112 -8.12 -12.35 2.40
N VAL A 113 -8.73 -11.19 2.19
CA VAL A 113 -10.19 -11.05 2.08
C VAL A 113 -10.70 -11.74 0.82
N LYS A 114 -11.36 -12.90 0.96
CA LYS A 114 -11.93 -13.67 -0.16
C LYS A 114 -13.35 -13.24 -0.53
N ASN A 115 -14.16 -12.79 0.46
CA ASN A 115 -15.55 -12.39 0.24
C ASN A 115 -15.63 -11.14 -0.66
N PRO A 116 -16.29 -11.21 -1.85
CA PRO A 116 -16.32 -10.09 -2.80
C PRO A 116 -17.05 -8.88 -2.26
N LEU A 117 -18.13 -9.05 -1.49
CA LEU A 117 -18.88 -7.94 -0.90
C LEU A 117 -18.03 -7.22 0.16
N LYS A 118 -17.31 -7.97 1.00
CA LYS A 118 -16.38 -7.38 1.98
C LYS A 118 -15.24 -6.64 1.28
N ARG A 119 -14.70 -7.21 0.19
CA ARG A 119 -13.68 -6.53 -0.64
C ARG A 119 -14.22 -5.22 -1.18
N ALA A 120 -15.38 -5.23 -1.80
CA ALA A 120 -16.03 -4.05 -2.37
C ALA A 120 -16.26 -2.97 -1.30
N ALA A 121 -16.79 -3.33 -0.12
CA ALA A 121 -17.01 -2.40 0.97
C ALA A 121 -15.71 -1.74 1.48
N ILE A 122 -14.62 -2.51 1.65
CA ILE A 122 -13.32 -1.98 2.06
C ILE A 122 -12.77 -1.04 0.98
N MET A 123 -12.88 -1.42 -0.29
CA MET A 123 -12.38 -0.62 -1.42
C MET A 123 -13.18 0.66 -1.60
N MET A 124 -14.51 0.60 -1.43
CA MET A 124 -15.37 1.80 -1.47
C MET A 124 -14.98 2.77 -0.35
N LYS A 125 -14.86 2.29 0.89
CA LYS A 125 -14.43 3.12 2.02
C LYS A 125 -13.05 3.73 1.79
N PHE A 126 -12.11 2.97 1.25
CA PHE A 126 -10.79 3.45 0.89
C PHE A 126 -10.88 4.52 -0.21
N GLY A 127 -11.62 4.26 -1.29
CA GLY A 127 -11.84 5.22 -2.37
C GLY A 127 -12.50 6.52 -1.90
N MET A 128 -13.46 6.46 -0.97
CA MET A 128 -14.06 7.66 -0.37
C MET A 128 -13.04 8.49 0.41
N ASN A 129 -12.08 7.85 1.09
CA ASN A 129 -10.99 8.56 1.78
C ASN A 129 -9.98 9.20 0.81
N LEU A 130 -9.89 8.70 -0.44
CA LEU A 130 -9.07 9.31 -1.50
C LEU A 130 -9.68 10.61 -2.05
N ILE A 131 -10.98 10.81 -1.85
CA ILE A 131 -11.67 12.02 -2.30
C ILE A 131 -11.44 13.11 -1.25
N ASP A 132 -10.38 13.90 -1.46
CA ASP A 132 -10.17 15.12 -0.70
C ASP A 132 -11.14 16.22 -1.20
N PHE A 133 -12.30 16.30 -0.54
CA PHE A 133 -13.33 17.31 -0.84
C PHE A 133 -12.81 18.74 -0.67
N GLU A 134 -11.85 18.98 0.24
CA GLU A 134 -11.22 20.29 0.39
C GLU A 134 -10.34 20.64 -0.81
N MET A 135 -9.53 19.69 -1.30
CA MET A 135 -8.70 19.88 -2.48
C MET A 135 -9.56 20.16 -3.72
N ILE A 136 -10.66 19.42 -3.90
CA ILE A 136 -11.63 19.64 -4.97
C ILE A 136 -12.25 21.03 -4.84
N ALA A 137 -12.64 21.44 -3.64
CA ALA A 137 -13.22 22.76 -3.39
C ALA A 137 -12.23 23.90 -3.65
N ARG A 138 -10.94 23.72 -3.29
CA ARG A 138 -9.85 24.68 -3.57
C ARG A 138 -9.59 24.76 -5.09
N SER A 139 -9.50 23.64 -5.79
CA SER A 139 -9.32 23.59 -7.24
C SER A 139 -10.47 24.28 -7.98
N ASN A 140 -11.70 24.04 -7.57
CA ASN A 140 -12.89 24.69 -8.16
C ASN A 140 -12.92 26.21 -7.92
N ARG A 141 -12.48 26.69 -6.73
CA ARG A 141 -12.33 28.11 -6.45
C ARG A 141 -11.26 28.75 -7.34
N ALA A 142 -10.07 28.15 -7.43
CA ALA A 142 -8.99 28.64 -8.27
C ALA A 142 -9.39 28.68 -9.76
N ALA A 143 -10.10 27.65 -10.26
CA ALA A 143 -10.61 27.64 -11.62
C ALA A 143 -11.62 28.78 -11.89
N LYS A 144 -12.49 29.07 -10.93
CA LYS A 144 -13.43 30.21 -11.00
C LYS A 144 -12.71 31.54 -11.06
N GLU A 145 -11.70 31.73 -10.21
CA GLU A 145 -10.89 32.97 -10.19
C GLU A 145 -10.11 33.17 -11.49
N MET A 146 -9.47 32.12 -12.01
CA MET A 146 -8.81 32.17 -13.31
C MET A 146 -9.76 32.53 -14.46
N LYS A 147 -10.98 31.98 -14.44
CA LYS A 147 -12.02 32.31 -15.44
C LYS A 147 -12.42 33.79 -15.35
N LYS A 148 -12.55 34.32 -14.13
CA LYS A 148 -12.87 35.74 -13.90
C LYS A 148 -11.74 36.65 -14.40
N MET A 149 -10.48 36.34 -14.06
CA MET A 149 -9.32 37.10 -14.55
C MET A 149 -9.20 37.11 -16.08
N ARG A 150 -9.44 35.95 -16.72
CA ARG A 150 -9.44 35.86 -18.20
C ARG A 150 -10.54 36.72 -18.83
N SER A 151 -11.73 36.80 -18.21
CA SER A 151 -12.82 37.62 -18.72
C SER A 151 -12.55 39.13 -18.59
N VAL A 152 -11.91 39.56 -17.51
CA VAL A 152 -11.48 40.95 -17.32
C VAL A 152 -10.43 41.33 -18.36
N ARG A 153 -9.37 40.53 -18.53
CA ARG A 153 -8.30 40.77 -19.51
C ARG A 153 -8.83 40.82 -20.96
N LYS A 154 -9.87 40.01 -21.25
CA LYS A 154 -10.49 40.04 -22.59
C LYS A 154 -11.29 41.31 -22.83
N LYS A 155 -11.90 41.90 -21.81
CA LYS A 155 -12.64 43.18 -21.89
C LYS A 155 -11.65 44.36 -22.08
N GLU A 156 -10.52 44.34 -21.37
CA GLU A 156 -9.45 45.37 -21.49
C GLU A 156 -8.82 45.38 -22.89
N ASN A 157 -8.63 44.19 -23.49
CA ASN A 157 -8.06 44.11 -24.85
C ASN A 157 -9.04 44.41 -25.97
N ASN A 158 -10.37 44.33 -25.74
CA ASN A 158 -11.40 44.66 -26.74
C ASN A 158 -11.88 46.11 -26.60
N GLY A 159 -11.43 46.85 -25.59
CA GLY A 159 -11.78 48.27 -25.38
C GLY A 159 -10.68 49.25 -25.83
N LYS A 160 -9.64 48.72 -26.50
CA LYS A 160 -8.63 49.51 -27.24
C LYS A 160 -8.82 49.30 -28.75
#